data_545756efbc39f37328c8e5fa605e2739
#
_entry.id   545756efbc39f37328c8e5fa605e2739
#
_cell.length_a   1.000
_cell.length_b   1.000
_cell.length_c   1.000
_cell.angle_alpha   90.00
_cell.angle_beta   90.00
_cell.angle_gamma   90.00
#
_symmetry.space_group_name_H-M   'P 1'
#
loop_
_entity.id
_entity.type
_entity.pdbx_description
1 polymer ?
#
loop_
_entity_poly.entity_id
_entity_poly.type
_entity_poly.pdbx_seq_one_letter_code
_entity_poly.pdbx_strand_id
1 'polypeptide(L)' 'MVEMELKYRVLNALSQTDGYVSGGEMAARFNVSRTLVWKAVNQLRRDGHAISTVNKLGYRLEIQSDIINP' A
#
# COMPACT_ATOMS: atom_id res chain seq x y z
N MET A 1 24.34 3.09 0.45
CA MET A 1 23.36 2.32 0.39
C MET A 1 22.10 2.95 0.23
N VAL A 2 21.31 2.48 -0.53
CA VAL A 2 20.05 3.09 -0.80
C VAL A 2 18.99 2.46 0.01
N GLU A 3 18.20 3.27 0.67
CA GLU A 3 17.09 2.75 1.37
C GLU A 3 15.95 2.66 0.45
N MET A 4 15.17 1.62 0.56
CA MET A 4 13.96 1.49 -0.18
C MET A 4 12.99 2.54 0.33
N GLU A 5 12.39 3.28 -0.59
CA GLU A 5 11.43 4.28 -0.20
C GLU A 5 10.23 3.64 0.46
N LEU A 6 9.62 4.40 1.34
CA LEU A 6 8.48 3.88 2.09
C LEU A 6 7.37 3.40 1.17
N LYS A 7 7.11 4.10 0.08
CA LYS A 7 6.03 3.68 -0.81
C LYS A 7 6.25 2.28 -1.36
N TYR A 8 7.50 1.92 -1.61
CA TYR A 8 7.78 0.57 -2.12
C TYR A 8 7.60 -0.47 -1.03
N ARG A 9 7.91 -0.13 0.20
CA ARG A 9 7.67 -1.04 1.31
C ARG A 9 6.18 -1.25 1.50
N VAL A 10 5.40 -0.19 1.41
CA VAL A 10 3.95 -0.29 1.53
C VAL A 10 3.39 -1.13 0.39
N LEU A 11 3.85 -0.86 -0.82
CA LEU A 11 3.39 -1.62 -1.98
C LEU A 11 3.69 -3.10 -1.82
N ASN A 12 4.89 -3.41 -1.38
CA ASN A 12 5.28 -4.79 -1.19
C ASN A 12 4.41 -5.47 -0.13
N ALA A 13 4.15 -4.78 0.97
CA ALA A 13 3.31 -5.34 2.02
C ALA A 13 1.91 -5.61 1.51
N LEU A 14 1.37 -4.68 0.72
CA LEU A 14 0.03 -4.85 0.20
C LEU A 14 -0.03 -5.96 -0.84
N SER A 15 1.02 -6.10 -1.64
CA SER A 15 1.01 -7.11 -2.69
C SER A 15 1.15 -8.52 -2.12
N GLN A 16 1.72 -8.64 -0.94
CA GLN A 16 1.90 -9.95 -0.33
C GLN A 16 0.74 -10.35 0.58
N THR A 17 -0.25 -9.49 0.72
CA THR A 17 -1.37 -9.74 1.60
C THR A 17 -2.63 -9.88 0.77
N ASP A 18 -3.40 -10.93 1.01
CA ASP A 18 -4.63 -11.13 0.28
C ASP A 18 -5.75 -10.23 0.72
N GLY A 19 -5.68 -9.68 1.89
CA GLY A 19 -6.75 -8.86 2.41
C GLY A 19 -6.26 -7.45 2.66
N TYR A 20 -6.85 -6.82 3.66
CA TYR A 20 -6.52 -5.45 3.98
C TYR A 20 -5.41 -5.40 5.02
N VAL A 21 -4.56 -4.40 4.91
CA VAL A 21 -3.50 -4.15 5.90
C VAL A 21 -3.78 -2.78 6.49
N SER A 22 -3.88 -2.70 7.79
CA SER A 22 -4.20 -1.42 8.41
C SER A 22 -3.00 -0.48 8.34
N GLY A 23 -3.31 0.82 8.27
CA GLY A 23 -2.25 1.81 8.28
C GLY A 23 -1.44 1.77 9.55
N GLY A 24 -2.10 1.50 10.68
CA GLY A 24 -1.39 1.38 11.94
C GLY A 24 -0.45 0.21 11.98
N GLU A 25 -0.86 -0.90 11.37
CA GLU A 25 0.00 -2.07 11.32
C GLU A 25 1.24 -1.79 10.48
N MET A 26 1.06 -1.14 9.35
CA MET A 26 2.20 -0.82 8.51
C MET A 26 3.09 0.22 9.18
N ALA A 27 2.47 1.18 9.88
CA ALA A 27 3.26 2.18 10.58
C ALA A 27 4.17 1.53 11.61
N ALA A 28 3.63 0.58 12.35
CA ALA A 28 4.43 -0.11 13.34
C ALA A 28 5.50 -0.98 12.70
N ARG A 29 5.13 -1.67 11.62
CA ARG A 29 6.07 -2.56 10.95
C ARG A 29 7.24 -1.80 10.36
N PHE A 30 6.98 -0.64 9.79
CA PHE A 30 8.02 0.14 9.13
C PHE A 30 8.61 1.21 10.03
N ASN A 31 8.11 1.29 11.27
CA ASN A 31 8.61 2.26 12.23
C ASN A 31 8.45 3.69 11.73
N VAL A 32 7.28 4.00 11.23
CA VAL A 32 6.94 5.34 10.75
C VAL A 32 5.56 5.69 11.27
N SER A 33 5.14 6.92 11.02
CA SER A 33 3.82 7.35 11.47
C SER A 33 2.75 6.90 10.47
N ARG A 34 1.50 6.89 10.93
CA ARG A 34 0.39 6.58 10.04
C ARG A 34 0.28 7.60 8.93
N THR A 35 0.61 8.85 9.23
CA THR A 35 0.57 9.89 8.22
C THR A 35 1.52 9.58 7.09
N LEU A 36 2.70 9.06 7.41
CA LEU A 36 3.65 8.71 6.36
C LEU A 36 3.15 7.54 5.54
N VAL A 37 2.48 6.57 6.19
CA VAL A 37 1.90 5.46 5.44
C VAL A 37 0.84 5.99 4.48
N TRP A 38 -0.01 6.89 4.97
CA TRP A 38 -1.05 7.47 4.14
C TRP A 38 -0.47 8.20 2.93
N LYS A 39 0.59 8.96 3.17
CA LYS A 39 1.24 9.67 2.06
C LYS A 39 1.82 8.69 1.05
N ALA A 40 2.39 7.60 1.55
CA ALA A 40 2.95 6.59 0.65
C ALA A 40 1.85 5.95 -0.20
N VAL A 41 0.70 5.67 0.41
CA VAL A 41 -0.42 5.10 -0.34
C VAL A 41 -0.88 6.06 -1.42
N ASN A 42 -1.00 7.35 -1.08
CA ASN A 42 -1.42 8.33 -2.08
C ASN A 42 -0.42 8.46 -3.20
N GLN A 43 0.86 8.37 -2.87
CA GLN A 43 1.88 8.41 -3.89
C GLN A 43 1.76 7.22 -4.84
N LEU A 44 1.50 6.05 -4.29
CA LEU A 44 1.32 4.87 -5.12
C LEU A 44 0.10 5.01 -6.03
N ARG A 45 -0.97 5.62 -5.53
CA ARG A 45 -2.13 5.86 -6.36
C ARG A 45 -1.80 6.78 -7.52
N ARG A 46 -1.00 7.80 -7.26
CA ARG A 46 -0.58 8.70 -8.32
C ARG A 46 0.26 7.98 -9.35
N ASP A 47 1.02 6.99 -8.89
CA ASP A 47 1.87 6.23 -9.79
C ASP A 47 1.09 5.22 -10.61
N GLY A 48 -0.20 5.09 -10.35
CA GLY A 48 -1.02 4.20 -11.14
C GLY A 48 -1.46 2.92 -10.44
N HIS A 49 -1.08 2.76 -9.19
CA HIS A 49 -1.48 1.56 -8.46
C HIS A 49 -2.88 1.75 -7.89
N ALA A 50 -3.73 0.76 -8.10
CA ALA A 50 -5.09 0.82 -7.59
C ALA A 50 -5.10 0.29 -6.17
N ILE A 51 -5.35 1.16 -5.22
CA ILE A 51 -5.37 0.79 -3.81
C ILE A 51 -6.70 1.20 -3.22
N SER A 52 -7.40 0.22 -2.67
CA SER A 52 -8.68 0.46 -2.01
C SER A 52 -8.45 0.82 -0.56
N THR A 53 -9.31 1.66 -0.03
CA THR A 53 -9.26 2.02 1.38
C THR A 53 -10.63 1.77 1.97
N VAL A 54 -10.68 1.03 3.07
CA VAL A 54 -11.91 0.79 3.78
C VAL A 54 -11.68 1.15 5.23
N ASN A 55 -12.56 1.97 5.79
CA ASN A 55 -12.44 2.35 7.18
C ASN A 55 -12.41 1.11 8.04
N LYS A 56 -11.53 1.10 9.01
CA LYS A 56 -11.40 0.01 9.96
C LYS A 56 -10.68 -1.20 9.42
N LEU A 57 -10.65 -1.41 8.11
CA LEU A 57 -9.92 -2.54 7.55
C LEU A 57 -8.54 -2.16 7.08
N GLY A 58 -8.41 -0.98 6.47
CA GLY A 58 -7.13 -0.52 6.01
C GLY A 58 -7.04 -0.41 4.52
N TYR A 59 -5.91 -0.79 3.98
CA TYR A 59 -5.62 -0.65 2.55
C TYR A 59 -5.47 -2.01 1.90
N ARG A 60 -5.84 -2.07 0.63
CA ARG A 60 -5.68 -3.29 -0.12
C ARG A 60 -5.28 -2.94 -1.54
N LEU A 61 -4.27 -3.65 -2.05
CA LEU A 61 -3.85 -3.46 -3.44
C LEU A 61 -4.79 -4.26 -4.32
N GLU A 62 -5.41 -3.58 -5.28
CA GLU A 62 -6.29 -4.24 -6.21
C GLU A 62 -5.45 -4.79 -7.35
N ILE A 63 -5.67 -6.02 -7.67
CA ILE A 63 -4.95 -6.63 -8.76
C ILE A 63 -5.67 -6.30 -10.04
N GLN A 64 -4.95 -5.70 -10.97
CA GLN A 64 -5.56 -5.34 -12.21
C GLN A 64 -5.39 -6.45 -13.14
N SER A 65 -6.27 -7.35 -13.09
CA SER A 65 -6.11 -8.48 -13.92
C SER A 65 -6.56 -8.26 -15.28
N ASP A 66 -7.02 -7.24 -15.52
CA ASP A 66 -7.47 -6.97 -16.73
C ASP A 66 -6.63 -7.05 -17.70
N ILE A 67 -6.10 -7.15 -17.55
CA ILE A 67 -5.37 -7.17 -18.44
C ILE A 67 -5.63 -7.93 -19.37
N ILE A 68 -6.28 -8.23 -19.39
CA ILE A 68 -6.47 -8.78 -20.15
C ILE A 68 -7.03 -8.85 -20.97
N ASN A 69 -7.41 -8.83 -21.33
CA ASN A 69 -7.87 -8.95 -22.12
C ASN A 69 -8.01 -9.06 -22.86
N PRO A 70 -8.24 -9.02 -23.27
CA PRO A 70 -8.66 -9.10 -24.06
C PRO A 70 -8.92 -9.53 -24.53
#